data_839c4b1757ffdd6f4f8a4b5260205dea
#
_entry.id   839c4b1757ffdd6f4f8a4b5260205dea
#
_cell.length_a   1.000
_cell.length_b   1.000
_cell.length_c   1.000
_cell.angle_alpha   90.00
_cell.angle_beta   90.00
_cell.angle_gamma   90.00
#
_symmetry.space_group_name_H-M   'P 1'
#
loop_
_entity.id
_entity.type
_entity.pdbx_description
1 polymer ?
#
loop_
_entity_poly.entity_id
_entity_poly.type
_entity_poly.pdbx_seq_one_letter_code
_entity_poly.pdbx_strand_id
1 'polypeptide(L)'
;MLKGDDEEAAGRSPGLRYRHYAPRAQVIIVERGAGEAVVAPWLEAGRPVALMAQRPVSLDRPGLTVRTMPGDLGAYARDLFAVLRELDSTGVEGIFVEAVPQEGLGLTIMDRLRRAAS
;
A
#
# COMPACT_ATOMS: atom_id res chain seq x y z
N MET A 1 -7.30 -24.20 -16.06
CA MET A 1 -7.05 -23.24 -15.85
C MET A 1 -6.77 -22.53 -15.36
N LEU A 2 -6.77 -23.26 -15.26
CA LEU A 2 -6.40 -22.17 -14.86
C LEU A 2 -6.37 -21.70 -14.61
N LYS A 3 -6.56 -21.75 -14.72
CA LYS A 3 -6.43 -20.81 -14.50
C LYS A 3 -6.16 -20.15 -14.17
N GLY A 4 -6.52 -21.21 -14.56
CA GLY A 4 -6.26 -20.23 -14.33
C GLY A 4 -5.88 -20.00 -13.89
N ASP A 5 -5.68 -20.46 -13.95
CA ASP A 5 -5.28 -19.80 -13.61
C ASP A 5 -4.76 -19.78 -13.35
N ASP A 6 -4.76 -20.27 -13.61
CA ASP A 6 -4.23 -19.76 -13.42
C ASP A 6 -3.72 -19.75 -13.39
N GLU A 7 -3.69 -20.07 -13.64
CA GLU A 7 -3.15 -19.59 -13.65
C GLU A 7 -2.64 -19.47 -13.66
N GLU A 8 -2.61 -20.22 -13.88
CA GLU A 8 -2.08 -19.79 -13.86
C GLU A 8 -1.41 -19.85 -13.66
N ALA A 9 -1.47 -20.89 -14.16
CA ALA A 9 -0.84 -20.60 -13.92
C ALA A 9 -0.13 -20.70 -13.69
N ALA A 10 -0.03 -21.41 -13.96
CA ALA A 10 0.59 -21.05 -13.70
C ALA A 10 1.15 -20.91 -13.89
N GLY A 11 1.22 -21.43 -14.15
CA GLY A 11 1.77 -20.84 -14.26
C GLY A 11 2.18 -20.66 -14.55
N ARG A 12 2.48 -20.83 -14.88
CA ARG A 12 2.92 -20.24 -15.09
C ARG A 12 3.71 -19.94 -14.86
N SER A 13 3.70 -20.43 -14.80
CA SER A 13 4.34 -19.88 -14.41
C SER A 13 4.91 -19.64 -13.77
N PRO A 14 5.41 -20.02 -13.78
CA PRO A 14 5.67 -19.62 -13.23
C PRO A 14 5.86 -19.05 -12.85
N GLY A 15 5.86 -18.94 -12.77
CA GLY A 15 5.83 -18.43 -12.40
C GLY A 15 5.62 -18.09 -12.03
N LEU A 16 5.71 -18.38 -12.33
CA LEU A 16 5.23 -18.14 -12.00
C LEU A 16 5.00 -17.94 -11.51
N ARG A 17 4.67 -18.59 -11.49
CA ARG A 17 4.57 -18.19 -10.92
C ARG A 17 4.53 -17.12 -9.84
N TYR A 18 5.20 -16.65 -9.43
CA TYR A 18 5.18 -15.52 -8.48
C TYR A 18 4.74 -14.25 -9.19
N ARG A 19 3.81 -13.54 -8.62
CA ARG A 19 3.44 -12.24 -9.16
C ARG A 19 3.28 -11.26 -8.00
N HIS A 20 3.75 -10.04 -8.19
CA HIS A 20 3.55 -9.01 -7.20
C HIS A 20 2.22 -8.30 -7.46
N TYR A 21 1.68 -7.69 -6.42
CA TYR A 21 0.42 -7.00 -6.49
C TYR A 21 0.61 -5.61 -7.09
N ALA A 22 -0.24 -5.27 -8.05
CA ALA A 22 -0.23 -3.96 -8.70
C ALA A 22 -1.61 -3.34 -8.53
N PRO A 23 -1.81 -2.44 -7.55
CA PRO A 23 -3.12 -1.82 -7.33
C PRO A 23 -3.50 -0.86 -8.46
N ARG A 24 -4.80 -0.61 -8.62
CA ARG A 24 -5.28 0.41 -9.54
C ARG A 24 -4.96 1.79 -9.01
N ALA A 25 -5.10 1.99 -7.70
CA ALA A 25 -4.71 3.25 -7.08
C ALA A 25 -3.21 3.44 -7.22
N GLN A 26 -2.80 4.69 -7.37
CA GLN A 26 -1.38 5.01 -7.39
C GLN A 26 -0.83 4.88 -5.99
N VAL A 27 0.21 4.07 -5.81
CA VAL A 27 0.88 3.91 -4.51
C VAL A 27 2.02 4.90 -4.46
N ILE A 28 2.04 5.73 -3.43
CA ILE A 28 3.01 6.80 -3.28
C ILE A 28 3.68 6.67 -1.92
N ILE A 29 4.99 6.47 -1.92
CA ILE A 29 5.76 6.35 -0.68
C ILE A 29 6.20 7.75 -0.26
N VAL A 30 5.94 8.10 1.00
CA VAL A 30 6.29 9.40 1.53
C VAL A 30 7.12 9.23 2.79
N GLU A 31 7.79 10.29 3.19
CA GLU A 31 8.59 10.27 4.41
C GLU A 31 7.71 10.08 5.63
N ARG A 32 8.26 9.43 6.64
CA ARG A 32 7.56 9.25 7.91
C ARG A 32 7.17 10.60 8.48
N GLY A 33 5.90 10.73 8.85
CA GLY A 33 5.37 11.97 9.39
C GLY A 33 4.86 12.95 8.36
N ALA A 34 5.10 12.71 7.07
CA ALA A 34 4.72 13.65 6.01
C ALA A 34 3.35 13.37 5.41
N GLY A 35 2.68 12.29 5.83
CA GLY A 35 1.47 11.85 5.14
C GLY A 35 0.37 12.88 5.08
N GLU A 36 0.08 13.54 6.20
CA GLU A 36 -1.03 14.51 6.24
C GLU A 36 -0.80 15.67 5.28
N ALA A 37 0.43 16.18 5.23
CA ALA A 37 0.73 17.31 4.35
C ALA A 37 0.62 16.91 2.87
N VAL A 38 1.00 15.69 2.55
CA VAL A 38 1.01 15.24 1.16
C VAL A 38 -0.40 14.92 0.66
N VAL A 39 -1.28 14.38 1.52
CA VAL A 39 -2.63 14.04 1.08
C VAL A 39 -3.54 15.27 0.98
N ALA A 40 -3.23 16.36 1.68
CA ALA A 40 -4.11 17.51 1.74
C ALA A 40 -4.46 18.08 0.36
N PRO A 41 -3.50 18.29 -0.57
CA PRO A 41 -3.85 18.83 -1.89
C PRO A 41 -4.79 17.91 -2.67
N TRP A 42 -4.65 16.59 -2.53
CA TRP A 42 -5.54 15.65 -3.20
C TRP A 42 -6.96 15.79 -2.68
N LEU A 43 -7.09 15.90 -1.35
CA LEU A 43 -8.40 16.02 -0.73
C LEU A 43 -9.05 17.36 -1.11
N GLU A 44 -8.25 18.42 -1.20
CA GLU A 44 -8.76 19.74 -1.62
C GLU A 44 -9.25 19.69 -3.07
N ALA A 45 -8.64 18.86 -3.88
CA ALA A 45 -9.05 18.69 -5.27
C ALA A 45 -10.23 17.71 -5.41
N GLY A 46 -10.77 17.21 -4.32
CA GLY A 46 -11.89 16.28 -4.34
C GLY A 46 -11.50 14.85 -4.71
N ARG A 47 -10.22 14.52 -4.61
CA ARG A 47 -9.71 13.20 -5.00
C ARG A 47 -9.57 12.32 -3.76
N PRO A 48 -10.29 11.19 -3.68
CA PRO A 48 -10.23 10.35 -2.48
C PRO A 48 -8.89 9.62 -2.42
N VAL A 49 -8.31 9.57 -1.22
CA VAL A 49 -7.02 8.93 -1.00
C VAL A 49 -7.01 8.17 0.32
N ALA A 50 -6.05 7.26 0.45
CA ALA A 50 -5.80 6.54 1.68
C ALA A 50 -4.40 6.87 2.19
N LEU A 51 -4.22 6.77 3.50
CA LEU A 51 -2.94 7.00 4.15
C LEU A 51 -2.65 5.83 5.09
N MET A 52 -1.52 5.18 4.89
CA MET A 52 -1.02 4.11 5.75
C MET A 52 0.15 4.64 6.55
N ALA A 53 0.08 4.51 7.87
CA ALA A 53 1.15 4.98 8.75
C ALA A 53 1.22 4.11 10.00
N GLN A 54 2.39 4.06 10.63
CA GLN A 54 2.60 3.30 11.87
C GLN A 54 2.32 4.14 13.12
N ARG A 55 1.65 5.25 12.95
CA ARG A 55 1.35 6.19 14.04
C ARG A 55 -0.07 6.67 13.91
N PRO A 56 -0.66 7.20 14.98
CA PRO A 56 -1.97 7.82 14.86
C PRO A 56 -1.93 9.01 13.91
N VAL A 57 -2.97 9.14 13.11
CA VAL A 57 -3.12 10.25 12.16
C VAL A 57 -4.31 11.07 12.65
N SER A 58 -4.08 12.35 12.90
CA SER A 58 -5.12 13.21 13.46
C SER A 58 -6.00 13.87 12.41
N LEU A 59 -5.57 13.86 11.14
CA LEU A 59 -6.34 14.46 10.05
C LEU A 59 -7.59 13.62 9.79
N ASP A 60 -8.75 14.28 9.79
CA ASP A 60 -10.04 13.63 9.52
C ASP A 60 -10.80 14.50 8.55
N ARG A 61 -10.85 14.08 7.28
CA ARG A 61 -11.49 14.85 6.23
C ARG A 61 -12.27 13.92 5.29
N PRO A 62 -13.34 14.42 4.68
CA PRO A 62 -14.06 13.62 3.68
C PRO A 62 -13.11 13.19 2.55
N GLY A 63 -13.21 11.94 2.16
CA GLY A 63 -12.35 11.38 1.12
C GLY A 63 -11.08 10.76 1.63
N LEU A 64 -10.73 10.92 2.90
CA LEU A 64 -9.52 10.32 3.48
C LEU A 64 -9.86 9.05 4.23
N THR A 65 -9.20 7.97 3.86
CA THR A 65 -9.26 6.70 4.59
C THR A 65 -7.90 6.49 5.26
N VAL A 66 -7.88 6.34 6.57
CA VAL A 66 -6.63 6.14 7.32
C VAL A 66 -6.53 4.69 7.77
N ARG A 67 -5.38 4.10 7.57
CA ARG A 67 -5.09 2.79 8.13
C ARG A 67 -3.81 2.88 8.95
N THR A 68 -3.95 2.65 10.25
CA THR A 68 -2.79 2.59 11.14
C THR A 68 -2.20 1.19 11.06
N MET A 69 -0.93 1.13 10.67
CA MET A 69 -0.22 -0.13 10.51
C MET A 69 0.49 -0.51 11.80
N PRO A 70 0.74 -1.83 12.01
CA PRO A 70 1.46 -2.25 13.20
C PRO A 70 2.85 -1.64 13.27
N GLY A 71 3.29 -1.30 14.50
CA GLY A 71 4.67 -0.84 14.72
C GLY A 71 5.67 -1.98 14.60
N ASP A 72 5.24 -3.21 14.88
CA ASP A 72 6.08 -4.39 14.70
C ASP A 72 6.21 -4.70 13.21
N LEU A 73 7.45 -4.74 12.70
CA LEU A 73 7.68 -4.91 11.27
C LEU A 73 7.26 -6.29 10.76
N GLY A 74 7.31 -7.31 11.61
CA GLY A 74 6.82 -8.64 11.22
C GLY A 74 5.32 -8.62 10.93
N ALA A 75 4.55 -7.98 11.83
CA ALA A 75 3.12 -7.84 11.64
C ALA A 75 2.81 -6.94 10.45
N TYR A 76 3.58 -5.86 10.29
CA TYR A 76 3.44 -4.96 9.13
C TYR A 76 3.60 -5.74 7.83
N ALA A 77 4.69 -6.50 7.71
CA ALA A 77 4.96 -7.25 6.48
C ALA A 77 3.87 -8.28 6.21
N ARG A 78 3.37 -8.92 7.26
CA ARG A 78 2.32 -9.92 7.12
C ARG A 78 1.03 -9.31 6.58
N ASP A 79 0.69 -8.10 7.02
CA ASP A 79 -0.58 -7.48 6.69
C ASP A 79 -0.53 -6.62 5.43
N LEU A 80 0.66 -6.31 4.94
CA LEU A 80 0.86 -5.28 3.92
C LEU A 80 -0.02 -5.45 2.68
N PHE A 81 0.04 -6.61 2.02
CA PHE A 81 -0.69 -6.78 0.76
C PHE A 81 -2.19 -6.87 0.98
N ALA A 82 -2.62 -7.45 2.11
CA ALA A 82 -4.04 -7.49 2.42
C ALA A 82 -4.60 -6.07 2.61
N VAL A 83 -3.85 -5.21 3.31
CA VAL A 83 -4.27 -3.84 3.52
C VAL A 83 -4.28 -3.06 2.20
N LEU A 84 -3.26 -3.23 1.37
CA LEU A 84 -3.22 -2.57 0.06
C LEU A 84 -4.44 -2.96 -0.79
N ARG A 85 -4.77 -4.25 -0.82
CA ARG A 85 -5.95 -4.70 -1.57
C ARG A 85 -7.24 -4.14 -1.00
N GLU A 86 -7.33 -4.10 0.32
CA GLU A 86 -8.51 -3.56 0.98
C GLU A 86 -8.69 -2.08 0.63
N LEU A 87 -7.64 -1.29 0.74
CA LEU A 87 -7.70 0.14 0.44
C LEU A 87 -7.98 0.38 -1.05
N ASP A 88 -7.36 -0.41 -1.92
CA ASP A 88 -7.58 -0.28 -3.36
C ASP A 88 -9.05 -0.54 -3.72
N SER A 89 -9.70 -1.45 -3.00
CA SER A 89 -11.10 -1.79 -3.27
C SER A 89 -12.08 -0.69 -2.86
N THR A 90 -11.64 0.29 -2.08
CA THR A 90 -12.50 1.39 -1.67
C THR A 90 -12.69 2.45 -2.75
N GLY A 91 -11.94 2.36 -3.85
CA GLY A 91 -12.05 3.32 -4.94
C GLY A 91 -11.19 4.55 -4.78
N VAL A 92 -10.26 4.56 -3.81
CA VAL A 92 -9.34 5.68 -3.67
C VAL A 92 -8.44 5.79 -4.89
N GLU A 93 -8.02 7.01 -5.23
CA GLU A 93 -7.15 7.27 -6.37
C GLU A 93 -5.68 7.14 -6.01
N GLY A 94 -5.33 7.37 -4.75
CA GLY A 94 -3.97 7.24 -4.28
C GLY A 94 -3.92 6.57 -2.92
N ILE A 95 -2.87 5.76 -2.73
CA ILE A 95 -2.57 5.15 -1.43
C ILE A 95 -1.21 5.69 -1.02
N PHE A 96 -1.18 6.55 -0.02
CA PHE A 96 0.05 7.15 0.48
C PHE A 96 0.55 6.30 1.63
N VAL A 97 1.81 5.90 1.57
CA VAL A 97 2.40 5.00 2.57
C VAL A 97 3.61 5.68 3.18
N GLU A 98 3.56 5.91 4.48
CA GLU A 98 4.72 6.46 5.17
C GLU A 98 5.80 5.39 5.29
N ALA A 99 7.03 5.77 4.99
CA ALA A 99 8.15 4.85 4.96
C ALA A 99 8.41 4.25 6.35
N VAL A 100 8.92 3.01 6.33
CA VAL A 100 9.40 2.36 7.56
C VAL A 100 10.93 2.41 7.58
N PRO A 101 11.56 2.20 8.74
CA PRO A 101 13.03 2.20 8.80
C PRO A 101 13.62 1.16 7.85
N GLN A 102 14.64 1.54 7.10
CA GLN A 102 15.24 0.68 6.09
C GLN A 102 16.37 -0.16 6.67
N GLU A 103 16.04 -0.95 7.67
CA GLU A 103 16.95 -1.86 8.36
C GLU A 103 16.23 -3.18 8.57
N GLY A 104 16.96 -4.27 8.43
CA GLY A 104 16.39 -5.60 8.65
C GLY A 104 15.15 -5.81 7.80
N LEU A 105 14.06 -6.21 8.45
CA LEU A 105 12.80 -6.49 7.75
C LEU A 105 12.23 -5.25 7.05
N GLY A 106 12.59 -4.06 7.52
CA GLY A 106 12.15 -2.82 6.88
C GLY A 106 12.67 -2.69 5.45
N LEU A 107 13.84 -3.22 5.15
CA LEU A 107 14.36 -3.21 3.77
C LEU A 107 13.44 -4.02 2.85
N THR A 108 12.99 -5.19 3.31
CA THR A 108 12.08 -6.02 2.53
C THR A 108 10.75 -5.31 2.31
N ILE A 109 10.22 -4.69 3.36
CA ILE A 109 8.96 -3.96 3.27
C ILE A 109 9.07 -2.83 2.25
N MET A 110 10.13 -2.04 2.33
CA MET A 110 10.32 -0.93 1.41
C MET A 110 10.48 -1.40 -0.03
N ASP A 111 11.17 -2.54 -0.24
CA ASP A 111 11.29 -3.11 -1.57
C ASP A 111 9.92 -3.48 -2.14
N ARG A 112 9.09 -4.11 -1.33
CA ARG A 112 7.73 -4.49 -1.77
C ARG A 112 6.88 -3.27 -2.06
N LEU A 113 7.00 -2.22 -1.25
CA LEU A 113 6.27 -0.98 -1.49
C LEU A 113 6.71 -0.31 -2.78
N ARG A 114 8.01 -0.30 -3.07
CA ARG A 114 8.50 0.29 -4.33
C ARG A 114 7.97 -0.47 -5.54
N ARG A 115 7.86 -1.78 -5.44
CA ARG A 115 7.30 -2.58 -6.53
C ARG A 115 5.83 -2.28 -6.74
N ALA A 116 5.08 -2.10 -5.67
CA ALA A 116 3.67 -1.74 -5.79
C ALA A 116 3.49 -0.34 -6.36
N ALA A 117 4.47 0.55 -6.13
CA ALA A 117 4.41 1.93 -6.59
C ALA A 117 4.86 2.10 -8.04
N SER A 118 5.52 1.10 -8.61
CA SER A 118 6.08 1.22 -9.97
C SER A 118 5.08 0.86 -11.06
#